data_d85281942d8a403c119cea4dedba5cab
#
_entry.id   d85281942d8a403c119cea4dedba5cab
#
_cell.length_a   1.000
_cell.length_b   1.000
_cell.length_c   1.000
_cell.angle_alpha   90.00
_cell.angle_beta   90.00
_cell.angle_gamma   90.00
#
_symmetry.space_group_name_H-M   'P 1'
#
loop_
_entity.id
_entity.type
_entity.pdbx_description
1 polymer ?
#
loop_
_entity_poly.entity_id
_entity_poly.type
_entity_poly.pdbx_seq_one_letter_code
_entity_poly.pdbx_strand_id
1 'polypeptide(L)'
;MLPGHVNPQNLTVTKSLVVGVDAGATSTRVSVHTLDGTRVGYARAGAGNPSAHGLDKAVAAIGTALGQALGSHDGGLVVASLAGVAGQVDTLVPELARVWAAHGIEAGPLIERDVAVAYVAGTAEPDGSLLLSGTGAVAARITGHRIDTIADGLGWLLGDEGSGFWIGRAAAKAVVSALDQGATAQPGSLVALVVEHFLGEERPGSPRAVADRLVRLAQADHMRLAALSALVSRAAEAGDPMAFKVAEEAADRLVATLRRVHVSGDVVLAGSVLTSEGPVRRAVLARLSGERVATARDAAGAAAWLAARGVLPGDDGRASHAAFTLTP
;
A
#
# COMPACT_ATOMS: atom_id res chain seq x y z
N MET A 1 29.17 -9.46 6.59
CA MET A 1 30.00 -8.33 6.12
C MET A 1 29.05 -7.22 5.74
N LEU A 2 29.17 -6.04 6.35
CA LEU A 2 28.41 -4.85 5.94
C LEU A 2 28.85 -4.48 4.53
N PRO A 3 27.93 -4.07 3.63
CA PRO A 3 28.30 -3.64 2.29
C PRO A 3 29.24 -2.44 2.36
N GLY A 4 30.16 -2.35 1.39
CA GLY A 4 31.30 -1.44 1.35
C GLY A 4 30.95 -0.01 1.73
N HIS A 5 31.75 0.57 2.61
CA HIS A 5 31.67 1.98 2.98
C HIS A 5 31.95 2.84 1.73
N VAL A 6 30.92 3.47 1.21
CA VAL A 6 31.07 4.59 0.26
C VAL A 6 31.78 5.71 1.01
N ASN A 7 32.91 6.17 0.50
CA ASN A 7 33.68 7.27 1.12
C ASN A 7 32.87 8.58 0.98
N PRO A 8 32.40 9.21 2.08
CA PRO A 8 31.59 10.42 2.02
C PRO A 8 32.22 11.60 1.30
N GLN A 9 33.54 11.61 1.16
CA GLN A 9 34.29 12.72 0.54
C GLN A 9 34.18 12.72 -1.00
N ASN A 10 33.66 11.67 -1.64
CA ASN A 10 33.53 11.58 -3.10
C ASN A 10 32.08 11.73 -3.62
N LEU A 11 31.10 12.01 -2.74
CA LEU A 11 29.72 12.17 -3.15
C LEU A 11 29.49 13.57 -3.77
N THR A 12 29.15 13.59 -5.05
CA THR A 12 28.66 14.80 -5.70
C THR A 12 27.12 14.78 -5.63
N VAL A 13 26.54 15.65 -4.81
CA VAL A 13 25.09 15.67 -4.51
C VAL A 13 24.21 15.63 -5.76
N THR A 14 24.61 16.31 -6.83
CA THR A 14 23.86 16.38 -8.09
C THR A 14 24.17 15.27 -9.10
N LYS A 15 25.18 14.44 -8.85
CA LYS A 15 25.56 13.34 -9.76
C LYS A 15 25.28 11.95 -9.16
N SER A 16 25.38 11.83 -7.84
CA SER A 16 25.10 10.56 -7.16
C SER A 16 23.60 10.28 -7.12
N LEU A 17 23.22 9.05 -7.44
CA LEU A 17 21.84 8.61 -7.50
C LEU A 17 21.50 7.71 -6.32
N VAL A 18 20.24 7.74 -5.92
CA VAL A 18 19.64 6.78 -4.98
C VAL A 18 18.39 6.20 -5.59
N VAL A 19 18.14 4.92 -5.30
CA VAL A 19 17.00 4.18 -5.81
C VAL A 19 16.11 3.72 -4.66
N GLY A 20 14.83 4.02 -4.78
CA GLY A 20 13.80 3.50 -3.89
C GLY A 20 12.78 2.63 -4.64
N VAL A 21 12.41 1.53 -4.01
CA VAL A 21 11.41 0.58 -4.54
C VAL A 21 10.28 0.40 -3.53
N ASP A 22 9.05 0.44 -4.03
CA ASP A 22 7.83 0.02 -3.33
C ASP A 22 7.21 -1.15 -4.11
N ALA A 23 7.34 -2.36 -3.60
CA ALA A 23 6.89 -3.60 -4.22
C ALA A 23 5.74 -4.22 -3.43
N GLY A 24 4.52 -3.94 -3.88
CA GLY A 24 3.28 -4.37 -3.23
C GLY A 24 2.56 -5.52 -3.94
N ALA A 25 1.39 -5.88 -3.43
CA ALA A 25 0.56 -6.98 -3.95
C ALA A 25 -0.01 -6.72 -5.36
N THR A 26 -0.15 -5.45 -5.78
CA THR A 26 -0.80 -5.08 -7.05
C THR A 26 0.12 -4.37 -8.02
N SER A 27 1.19 -3.77 -7.54
CA SER A 27 2.14 -3.03 -8.38
C SER A 27 3.48 -2.87 -7.69
N THR A 28 4.51 -2.69 -8.51
CA THR A 28 5.85 -2.26 -8.13
C THR A 28 6.07 -0.85 -8.66
N ARG A 29 6.63 0.03 -7.82
CA ARG A 29 7.06 1.38 -8.19
C ARG A 29 8.52 1.55 -7.88
N VAL A 30 9.25 2.18 -8.78
CA VAL A 30 10.66 2.53 -8.58
C VAL A 30 10.83 4.02 -8.83
N SER A 31 11.55 4.67 -7.93
CA SER A 31 11.89 6.10 -8.03
C SER A 31 13.40 6.27 -7.92
N VAL A 32 13.97 7.03 -8.85
CA VAL A 32 15.40 7.37 -8.88
C VAL A 32 15.55 8.87 -8.61
N HIS A 33 16.39 9.20 -7.65
CA HIS A 33 16.62 10.59 -7.23
C HIS A 33 18.11 10.89 -7.15
N THR A 34 18.46 12.15 -7.31
CA THR A 34 19.72 12.69 -6.83
C THR A 34 19.67 12.88 -5.31
N LEU A 35 20.82 13.05 -4.65
CA LEU A 35 20.88 13.13 -3.18
C LEU A 35 20.17 14.37 -2.61
N ASP A 36 19.90 15.39 -3.41
CA ASP A 36 19.10 16.57 -3.01
C ASP A 36 17.57 16.34 -3.07
N GLY A 37 17.14 15.15 -3.51
CA GLY A 37 15.73 14.79 -3.64
C GLY A 37 15.14 15.06 -5.01
N THR A 38 15.89 15.57 -5.98
CA THR A 38 15.41 15.77 -7.34
C THR A 38 15.13 14.41 -7.99
N ARG A 39 13.89 14.15 -8.38
CA ARG A 39 13.53 12.92 -9.09
C ARG A 39 14.02 12.98 -10.53
N VAL A 40 14.82 11.99 -10.94
CA VAL A 40 15.36 11.86 -12.30
C VAL A 40 14.77 10.67 -13.06
N GLY A 41 14.07 9.77 -12.37
CA GLY A 41 13.38 8.67 -13.00
C GLY A 41 12.26 8.08 -12.14
N TYR A 42 11.22 7.56 -12.80
CA TYR A 42 10.14 6.87 -12.15
C TYR A 42 9.51 5.85 -13.09
N ALA A 43 9.19 4.68 -12.56
CA ALA A 43 8.49 3.66 -13.33
C ALA A 43 7.56 2.82 -12.47
N ARG A 44 6.60 2.18 -13.14
CA ARG A 44 5.67 1.24 -12.53
C ARG A 44 5.60 -0.04 -13.33
N ALA A 45 5.58 -1.18 -12.64
CA ALA A 45 5.38 -2.50 -13.23
C ALA A 45 4.32 -3.29 -12.47
N GLY A 46 4.18 -4.57 -12.79
CA GLY A 46 3.25 -5.50 -12.15
C GLY A 46 3.51 -5.71 -10.66
N ALA A 47 2.78 -6.65 -10.07
CA ALA A 47 2.88 -7.01 -8.65
C ALA A 47 4.30 -7.50 -8.27
N GLY A 48 4.83 -6.98 -7.16
CA GLY A 48 6.17 -7.28 -6.64
C GLY A 48 6.17 -8.06 -5.32
N ASN A 49 5.05 -8.67 -4.91
CA ASN A 49 4.95 -9.48 -3.69
C ASN A 49 5.29 -10.94 -4.00
N PRO A 50 6.45 -11.48 -3.56
CA PRO A 50 6.88 -12.84 -3.87
C PRO A 50 6.03 -13.92 -3.19
N SER A 51 5.48 -13.67 -1.99
CA SER A 51 4.61 -14.63 -1.31
C SER A 51 3.27 -14.82 -2.02
N ALA A 52 2.73 -13.75 -2.64
CA ALA A 52 1.43 -13.80 -3.31
C ALA A 52 1.52 -14.27 -4.77
N HIS A 53 2.60 -13.92 -5.48
CA HIS A 53 2.71 -14.10 -6.93
C HIS A 53 3.86 -15.00 -7.37
N GLY A 54 4.69 -15.47 -6.44
CA GLY A 54 5.92 -16.23 -6.69
C GLY A 54 7.13 -15.31 -6.89
N LEU A 55 8.31 -15.84 -6.51
CA LEU A 55 9.57 -15.10 -6.51
C LEU A 55 9.93 -14.56 -7.90
N ASP A 56 9.88 -15.42 -8.93
CA ASP A 56 10.31 -15.06 -10.29
C ASP A 56 9.51 -13.88 -10.87
N LYS A 57 8.18 -13.89 -10.67
CA LYS A 57 7.31 -12.80 -11.13
C LYS A 57 7.57 -11.49 -10.39
N ALA A 58 7.77 -11.57 -9.07
CA ALA A 58 8.07 -10.40 -8.25
C ALA A 58 9.42 -9.78 -8.65
N VAL A 59 10.46 -10.59 -8.80
CA VAL A 59 11.80 -10.17 -9.23
C VAL A 59 11.77 -9.57 -10.63
N ALA A 60 11.06 -10.20 -11.58
CA ALA A 60 10.89 -9.68 -12.93
C ALA A 60 10.18 -8.32 -12.95
N ALA A 61 9.13 -8.13 -12.14
CA ALA A 61 8.43 -6.86 -12.02
C ALA A 61 9.33 -5.76 -11.45
N ILE A 62 10.10 -6.07 -10.41
CA ILE A 62 11.06 -5.12 -9.80
C ILE A 62 12.15 -4.76 -10.82
N GLY A 63 12.74 -5.74 -11.51
CA GLY A 63 13.77 -5.52 -12.52
C GLY A 63 13.28 -4.67 -13.69
N THR A 64 12.06 -4.94 -14.18
CA THR A 64 11.43 -4.15 -15.25
C THR A 64 11.26 -2.69 -14.81
N ALA A 65 10.71 -2.46 -13.60
CA ALA A 65 10.52 -1.11 -13.08
C ALA A 65 11.85 -0.39 -12.84
N LEU A 66 12.88 -1.10 -12.34
CA LEU A 66 14.21 -0.54 -12.13
C LEU A 66 14.84 -0.08 -13.45
N GLY A 67 14.86 -0.95 -14.47
CA GLY A 67 15.43 -0.61 -15.77
C GLY A 67 14.72 0.57 -16.43
N GLN A 68 13.38 0.62 -16.35
CA GLN A 68 12.61 1.73 -16.88
C GLN A 68 12.85 3.03 -16.11
N ALA A 69 12.97 2.97 -14.77
CA ALA A 69 13.21 4.16 -13.94
C ALA A 69 14.64 4.70 -14.11
N LEU A 70 15.63 3.83 -14.26
CA LEU A 70 17.01 4.24 -14.56
C LEU A 70 17.12 4.87 -15.96
N GLY A 71 16.36 4.36 -16.94
CA GLY A 71 16.42 4.88 -18.30
C GLY A 71 17.83 4.84 -18.88
N SER A 72 18.38 6.02 -19.21
CA SER A 72 19.75 6.17 -19.73
C SER A 72 20.80 6.51 -18.65
N HIS A 73 20.40 6.57 -17.38
CA HIS A 73 21.34 6.86 -16.28
C HIS A 73 22.28 5.67 -16.04
N ASP A 74 23.55 5.97 -15.80
CA ASP A 74 24.56 4.98 -15.46
C ASP A 74 24.29 4.41 -14.06
N GLY A 75 24.09 3.08 -13.97
CA GLY A 75 23.90 2.39 -12.70
C GLY A 75 25.08 2.54 -11.72
N GLY A 76 26.30 2.78 -12.24
CA GLY A 76 27.48 3.06 -11.42
C GLY A 76 27.40 4.36 -10.61
N LEU A 77 26.44 5.25 -10.94
CA LEU A 77 26.17 6.46 -10.15
C LEU A 77 25.24 6.19 -8.95
N VAL A 78 24.62 5.03 -8.85
CA VAL A 78 23.74 4.67 -7.74
C VAL A 78 24.57 4.32 -6.51
N VAL A 79 24.57 5.19 -5.53
CA VAL A 79 25.38 5.08 -4.30
C VAL A 79 24.65 4.36 -3.16
N ALA A 80 23.32 4.32 -3.20
CA ALA A 80 22.49 3.56 -2.26
C ALA A 80 21.13 3.22 -2.85
N SER A 81 20.55 2.12 -2.39
CA SER A 81 19.20 1.71 -2.76
C SER A 81 18.47 0.99 -1.63
N LEU A 82 17.15 1.15 -1.56
CA LEU A 82 16.28 0.47 -0.60
C LEU A 82 15.03 -0.03 -1.29
N ALA A 83 14.66 -1.26 -1.02
CA ALA A 83 13.42 -1.88 -1.50
C ALA A 83 12.50 -2.22 -0.33
N GLY A 84 11.34 -1.54 -0.29
CA GLY A 84 10.19 -1.91 0.53
C GLY A 84 9.39 -3.01 -0.16
N VAL A 85 9.37 -4.22 0.39
CA VAL A 85 8.74 -5.38 -0.26
C VAL A 85 7.72 -6.03 0.66
N ALA A 86 6.49 -6.17 0.15
CA ALA A 86 5.44 -6.97 0.79
C ALA A 86 5.72 -8.47 0.63
N GLY A 87 5.42 -9.26 1.66
CA GLY A 87 5.52 -10.72 1.58
C GLY A 87 6.93 -11.24 1.27
N GLN A 88 7.93 -10.73 1.98
CA GLN A 88 9.34 -11.12 1.80
C GLN A 88 9.56 -12.62 1.99
N VAL A 89 10.51 -13.17 1.22
CA VAL A 89 11.00 -14.55 1.32
C VAL A 89 12.52 -14.54 1.37
N ASP A 90 13.13 -15.54 2.03
CA ASP A 90 14.59 -15.57 2.30
C ASP A 90 15.44 -15.52 1.02
N THR A 91 14.92 -16.08 -0.08
CA THR A 91 15.60 -16.11 -1.37
C THR A 91 15.54 -14.79 -2.16
N LEU A 92 14.83 -13.79 -1.68
CA LEU A 92 14.65 -12.50 -2.38
C LEU A 92 15.95 -11.70 -2.50
N VAL A 93 16.76 -11.66 -1.42
CA VAL A 93 17.98 -10.84 -1.34
C VAL A 93 18.97 -11.15 -2.47
N PRO A 94 19.38 -12.42 -2.68
CA PRO A 94 20.33 -12.74 -3.75
C PRO A 94 19.77 -12.49 -5.15
N GLU A 95 18.46 -12.68 -5.35
CA GLU A 95 17.85 -12.42 -6.66
C GLU A 95 17.82 -10.93 -7.00
N LEU A 96 17.48 -10.06 -6.02
CA LEU A 96 17.55 -8.62 -6.26
C LEU A 96 18.99 -8.14 -6.45
N ALA A 97 19.97 -8.70 -5.75
CA ALA A 97 21.36 -8.36 -5.99
C ALA A 97 21.81 -8.66 -7.44
N ARG A 98 21.35 -9.78 -8.03
CA ARG A 98 21.59 -10.09 -9.45
C ARG A 98 20.90 -9.09 -10.39
N VAL A 99 19.68 -8.69 -10.08
CA VAL A 99 18.94 -7.67 -10.86
C VAL A 99 19.69 -6.35 -10.84
N TRP A 100 20.17 -5.90 -9.67
CA TRP A 100 20.94 -4.66 -9.53
C TRP A 100 22.25 -4.72 -10.35
N ALA A 101 23.01 -5.80 -10.22
CA ALA A 101 24.21 -6.02 -10.99
C ALA A 101 23.98 -6.02 -12.51
N ALA A 102 22.86 -6.56 -12.98
CA ALA A 102 22.49 -6.52 -14.40
C ALA A 102 22.24 -5.09 -14.93
N HIS A 103 21.94 -4.14 -14.04
CA HIS A 103 21.79 -2.72 -14.35
C HIS A 103 23.05 -1.88 -14.03
N GLY A 104 24.19 -2.53 -13.76
CA GLY A 104 25.46 -1.84 -13.46
C GLY A 104 25.54 -1.25 -12.05
N ILE A 105 24.61 -1.61 -11.16
CA ILE A 105 24.63 -1.14 -9.76
C ILE A 105 25.42 -2.15 -8.94
N GLU A 106 26.52 -1.69 -8.32
CA GLU A 106 27.47 -2.57 -7.64
C GLU A 106 26.90 -3.27 -6.42
N ALA A 107 26.12 -2.56 -5.59
CA ALA A 107 25.50 -3.10 -4.39
C ALA A 107 23.99 -3.34 -4.59
N GLY A 108 23.49 -4.51 -4.19
CA GLY A 108 22.06 -4.79 -4.11
C GLY A 108 21.36 -3.86 -3.11
N PRO A 109 20.01 -3.79 -3.17
CA PRO A 109 19.27 -2.89 -2.28
C PRO A 109 19.28 -3.40 -0.84
N LEU A 110 19.21 -2.47 0.13
CA LEU A 110 18.70 -2.80 1.46
C LEU A 110 17.23 -3.21 1.32
N ILE A 111 16.83 -4.27 2.00
CA ILE A 111 15.44 -4.74 1.95
C ILE A 111 14.77 -4.45 3.28
N GLU A 112 13.65 -3.74 3.21
CA GLU A 112 12.77 -3.45 4.33
C GLU A 112 11.35 -3.93 4.02
N ARG A 113 10.51 -4.07 5.04
CA ARG A 113 9.10 -4.35 4.83
C ARG A 113 8.40 -3.11 4.27
N ASP A 114 7.50 -3.30 3.32
CA ASP A 114 6.68 -2.26 2.70
C ASP A 114 5.93 -1.37 3.73
N VAL A 115 5.55 -1.94 4.87
CA VAL A 115 4.92 -1.25 6.02
C VAL A 115 5.80 -0.11 6.56
N ALA A 116 7.13 -0.33 6.73
CA ALA A 116 8.03 0.70 7.22
C ALA A 116 8.17 1.84 6.19
N VAL A 117 8.28 1.49 4.91
CA VAL A 117 8.36 2.45 3.81
C VAL A 117 7.07 3.25 3.67
N ALA A 118 5.90 2.61 3.83
CA ALA A 118 4.61 3.29 3.79
C ALA A 118 4.45 4.33 4.92
N TYR A 119 5.01 4.08 6.12
CA TYR A 119 5.05 5.06 7.19
C TYR A 119 5.88 6.28 6.80
N VAL A 120 7.10 6.03 6.32
CA VAL A 120 8.01 7.10 5.89
C VAL A 120 7.45 7.91 4.73
N ALA A 121 6.59 7.32 3.90
CA ALA A 121 5.92 8.08 2.83
C ALA A 121 4.99 9.20 3.34
N GLY A 122 4.63 9.20 4.63
CA GLY A 122 3.79 10.23 5.24
C GLY A 122 4.53 11.21 6.15
N THR A 123 5.66 10.82 6.72
CA THR A 123 6.39 11.66 7.69
C THR A 123 7.89 11.36 7.70
N ALA A 124 8.70 12.37 8.02
CA ALA A 124 10.14 12.23 8.28
C ALA A 124 10.44 11.83 9.73
N GLU A 125 9.42 11.83 10.61
CA GLU A 125 9.61 11.51 12.02
C GLU A 125 10.02 10.04 12.19
N PRO A 126 11.02 9.74 13.04
CA PRO A 126 11.49 8.38 13.22
C PRO A 126 10.50 7.47 13.95
N ASP A 127 9.64 8.07 14.77
CA ASP A 127 8.76 7.35 15.69
C ASP A 127 7.30 7.76 15.49
N GLY A 128 6.39 6.77 15.49
CA GLY A 128 4.97 6.96 15.34
C GLY A 128 4.26 5.66 14.97
N SER A 129 3.15 5.77 14.25
CA SER A 129 2.36 4.61 13.85
C SER A 129 1.86 4.69 12.42
N LEU A 130 1.78 3.56 11.76
CA LEU A 130 1.11 3.39 10.47
C LEU A 130 -0.25 2.73 10.66
N LEU A 131 -1.25 3.23 9.97
CA LEU A 131 -2.50 2.53 9.67
C LEU A 131 -2.63 2.40 8.16
N LEU A 132 -2.51 1.19 7.65
CA LEU A 132 -2.62 0.89 6.22
C LEU A 132 -3.93 0.14 5.96
N SER A 133 -4.69 0.61 4.97
CA SER A 133 -5.82 -0.11 4.40
C SER A 133 -5.87 0.06 2.88
N GLY A 134 -5.59 -1.02 2.19
CA GLY A 134 -5.70 -1.22 0.75
C GLY A 134 -6.50 -2.48 0.48
N THR A 135 -5.99 -3.41 -0.32
CA THR A 135 -6.58 -4.75 -0.49
C THR A 135 -6.58 -5.52 0.83
N GLY A 136 -5.47 -5.45 1.60
CA GLY A 136 -5.36 -5.89 2.99
C GLY A 136 -5.32 -4.71 3.96
N ALA A 137 -5.22 -4.98 5.28
CA ALA A 137 -5.08 -3.97 6.31
C ALA A 137 -4.09 -4.40 7.40
N VAL A 138 -3.33 -3.42 7.90
CA VAL A 138 -2.37 -3.64 8.98
C VAL A 138 -2.13 -2.34 9.73
N ALA A 139 -1.84 -2.43 11.02
CA ALA A 139 -1.28 -1.33 11.81
C ALA A 139 0.10 -1.69 12.34
N ALA A 140 0.99 -0.72 12.44
CA ALA A 140 2.34 -0.92 12.97
C ALA A 140 2.78 0.27 13.81
N ARG A 141 3.50 -0.02 14.91
CA ARG A 141 4.32 0.97 15.59
C ARG A 141 5.70 1.00 14.93
N ILE A 142 6.17 2.21 14.71
CA ILE A 142 7.48 2.48 14.11
C ILE A 142 8.35 3.15 15.17
N THR A 143 9.60 2.69 15.30
CA THR A 143 10.63 3.29 16.14
C THR A 143 11.94 3.32 15.36
N GLY A 144 12.56 4.49 15.26
CA GLY A 144 13.77 4.69 14.47
C GLY A 144 13.60 4.33 12.99
N HIS A 145 12.44 4.61 12.38
CA HIS A 145 12.02 4.24 11.02
C HIS A 145 11.91 2.71 10.78
N ARG A 146 11.88 1.90 11.84
CA ARG A 146 11.75 0.45 11.75
C ARG A 146 10.50 -0.02 12.44
N ILE A 147 9.98 -1.15 12.00
CA ILE A 147 8.82 -1.78 12.63
C ILE A 147 9.24 -2.30 14.01
N ASP A 148 8.55 -1.81 15.04
CA ASP A 148 8.68 -2.31 16.41
C ASP A 148 7.59 -3.34 16.74
N THR A 149 6.33 -3.03 16.44
CA THR A 149 5.19 -3.90 16.73
C THR A 149 4.18 -3.84 15.57
N ILE A 150 3.53 -4.97 15.28
CA ILE A 150 2.50 -5.08 14.25
C ILE A 150 1.19 -5.59 14.87
N ALA A 151 0.08 -5.08 14.38
CA ALA A 151 -1.26 -5.59 14.65
C ALA A 151 -2.01 -5.84 13.34
N ASP A 152 -2.66 -7.00 13.23
CA ASP A 152 -3.34 -7.49 12.04
C ASP A 152 -2.38 -7.77 10.86
N GLY A 153 -2.82 -7.66 9.60
CA GLY A 153 -2.04 -8.11 8.45
C GLY A 153 -1.98 -9.63 8.34
N LEU A 154 -3.03 -10.31 8.82
CA LEU A 154 -3.14 -11.78 8.90
C LEU A 154 -3.84 -12.38 7.67
N GLY A 155 -4.05 -11.58 6.64
CA GLY A 155 -4.68 -11.99 5.40
C GLY A 155 -6.21 -11.94 5.44
N TRP A 156 -6.80 -11.91 4.25
CA TRP A 156 -8.22 -11.67 4.01
C TRP A 156 -9.19 -12.67 4.70
N LEU A 157 -8.71 -13.86 5.01
CA LEU A 157 -9.54 -14.91 5.60
C LEU A 157 -9.66 -14.77 7.12
N LEU A 158 -8.56 -14.47 7.81
CA LEU A 158 -8.48 -14.50 9.27
C LEU A 158 -8.14 -13.13 9.90
N GLY A 159 -7.90 -12.10 9.08
CA GLY A 159 -7.56 -10.76 9.51
C GLY A 159 -7.93 -9.72 8.46
N ASP A 160 -7.03 -8.75 8.26
CA ASP A 160 -7.19 -7.60 7.37
C ASP A 160 -8.47 -6.80 7.66
N GLU A 161 -8.76 -6.59 8.93
CA GLU A 161 -9.99 -5.96 9.41
C GLU A 161 -10.10 -4.49 8.91
N GLY A 162 -11.19 -4.20 8.19
CA GLY A 162 -11.41 -2.88 7.57
C GLY A 162 -10.67 -2.65 6.25
N SER A 163 -10.05 -3.68 5.67
CA SER A 163 -9.47 -3.63 4.32
C SER A 163 -10.53 -3.50 3.22
N GLY A 164 -10.09 -3.19 2.00
CA GLY A 164 -10.98 -3.20 0.84
C GLY A 164 -11.64 -4.56 0.61
N PHE A 165 -10.92 -5.66 0.86
CA PHE A 165 -11.52 -6.99 0.82
C PHE A 165 -12.57 -7.18 1.92
N TRP A 166 -12.25 -6.78 3.16
CA TRP A 166 -13.18 -6.86 4.28
C TRP A 166 -14.45 -6.04 4.01
N ILE A 167 -14.31 -4.79 3.54
CA ILE A 167 -15.41 -3.90 3.17
C ILE A 167 -16.29 -4.56 2.11
N GLY A 168 -15.68 -5.08 1.05
CA GLY A 168 -16.42 -5.73 -0.02
C GLY A 168 -17.13 -6.99 0.41
N ARG A 169 -16.52 -7.82 1.27
CA ARG A 169 -17.15 -9.00 1.86
C ARG A 169 -18.33 -8.62 2.76
N ALA A 170 -18.18 -7.58 3.58
CA ALA A 170 -19.25 -7.08 4.43
C ALA A 170 -20.42 -6.56 3.60
N ALA A 171 -20.15 -5.80 2.54
CA ALA A 171 -21.15 -5.34 1.59
C ALA A 171 -21.89 -6.49 0.90
N ALA A 172 -21.16 -7.46 0.35
CA ALA A 172 -21.75 -8.63 -0.29
C ALA A 172 -22.66 -9.40 0.67
N LYS A 173 -22.21 -9.61 1.92
CA LYS A 173 -23.00 -10.28 2.96
C LYS A 173 -24.29 -9.51 3.27
N ALA A 174 -24.21 -8.18 3.41
CA ALA A 174 -25.38 -7.34 3.67
C ALA A 174 -26.38 -7.38 2.50
N VAL A 175 -25.88 -7.29 1.27
CA VAL A 175 -26.71 -7.35 0.05
C VAL A 175 -27.38 -8.71 -0.12
N VAL A 176 -26.64 -9.80 0.05
CA VAL A 176 -27.20 -11.17 -0.04
C VAL A 176 -28.29 -11.36 1.00
N SER A 177 -28.08 -10.90 2.25
CA SER A 177 -29.08 -10.97 3.31
C SER A 177 -30.34 -10.15 2.97
N ALA A 178 -30.20 -8.96 2.42
CA ALA A 178 -31.34 -8.13 2.01
C ALA A 178 -32.15 -8.79 0.87
N LEU A 179 -31.47 -9.33 -0.14
CA LEU A 179 -32.11 -10.06 -1.25
C LEU A 179 -32.84 -11.33 -0.78
N ASP A 180 -32.24 -12.04 0.18
CA ASP A 180 -32.89 -13.23 0.79
C ASP A 180 -34.19 -12.87 1.53
N GLN A 181 -34.26 -11.64 2.08
CA GLN A 181 -35.45 -11.07 2.70
C GLN A 181 -36.44 -10.41 1.71
N GLY A 182 -36.18 -10.53 0.40
CA GLY A 182 -37.06 -10.02 -0.65
C GLY A 182 -36.78 -8.58 -1.10
N ALA A 183 -35.67 -7.98 -0.67
CA ALA A 183 -35.30 -6.63 -1.15
C ALA A 183 -35.10 -6.63 -2.67
N THR A 184 -35.47 -5.51 -3.29
CA THR A 184 -35.24 -5.26 -4.72
C THR A 184 -34.12 -4.25 -4.95
N ALA A 185 -33.42 -4.39 -6.08
CA ALA A 185 -32.32 -3.50 -6.46
C ALA A 185 -32.87 -2.14 -6.91
N GLN A 186 -32.92 -1.16 -6.01
CA GLN A 186 -33.28 0.22 -6.35
C GLN A 186 -32.10 0.90 -7.06
N PRO A 187 -32.33 1.66 -8.15
CA PRO A 187 -31.25 2.36 -8.84
C PRO A 187 -30.39 3.20 -7.89
N GLY A 188 -29.07 3.08 -7.99
CA GLY A 188 -28.11 3.81 -7.16
C GLY A 188 -27.88 3.22 -5.76
N SER A 189 -28.69 2.26 -5.31
CA SER A 189 -28.47 1.57 -4.02
C SER A 189 -27.25 0.65 -4.06
N LEU A 190 -26.70 0.33 -2.87
CA LEU A 190 -25.63 -0.67 -2.75
C LEU A 190 -26.06 -2.02 -3.33
N VAL A 191 -27.32 -2.42 -3.13
CA VAL A 191 -27.88 -3.65 -3.70
C VAL A 191 -27.75 -3.63 -5.22
N ALA A 192 -28.19 -2.56 -5.90
CA ALA A 192 -28.11 -2.44 -7.35
C ALA A 192 -26.67 -2.50 -7.86
N LEU A 193 -25.77 -1.76 -7.21
CA LEU A 193 -24.37 -1.71 -7.60
C LEU A 193 -23.65 -3.06 -7.48
N VAL A 194 -23.90 -3.79 -6.40
CA VAL A 194 -23.31 -5.12 -6.18
C VAL A 194 -23.91 -6.15 -7.16
N VAL A 195 -25.22 -6.11 -7.40
CA VAL A 195 -25.88 -6.97 -8.38
C VAL A 195 -25.30 -6.72 -9.78
N GLU A 196 -25.20 -5.46 -10.21
CA GLU A 196 -24.63 -5.10 -11.51
C GLU A 196 -23.18 -5.58 -11.64
N HIS A 197 -22.34 -5.37 -10.61
CA HIS A 197 -20.94 -5.79 -10.61
C HIS A 197 -20.75 -7.31 -10.83
N PHE A 198 -21.61 -8.12 -10.21
CA PHE A 198 -21.50 -9.57 -10.30
C PHE A 198 -22.23 -10.16 -11.49
N LEU A 199 -23.44 -9.71 -11.78
CA LEU A 199 -24.34 -10.30 -12.75
C LEU A 199 -24.31 -9.61 -14.12
N GLY A 200 -23.90 -8.34 -14.19
CA GLY A 200 -23.99 -7.56 -15.42
C GLY A 200 -25.44 -7.50 -15.93
N GLU A 201 -25.70 -8.09 -17.08
CA GLU A 201 -27.02 -8.12 -17.71
C GLU A 201 -27.89 -9.33 -17.27
N GLU A 202 -27.35 -10.28 -16.51
CA GLU A 202 -28.13 -11.41 -15.99
C GLU A 202 -29.30 -10.90 -15.12
N ARG A 203 -30.50 -11.45 -15.34
CA ARG A 203 -31.72 -11.08 -14.60
C ARG A 203 -32.41 -12.34 -14.06
N PRO A 204 -31.94 -12.92 -12.94
CA PRO A 204 -32.62 -14.02 -12.27
C PRO A 204 -34.04 -13.62 -11.86
N GLY A 205 -34.98 -14.58 -11.92
CA GLY A 205 -36.40 -14.30 -11.81
C GLY A 205 -36.92 -13.93 -10.40
N SER A 206 -36.08 -13.94 -9.37
CA SER A 206 -36.46 -13.54 -8.01
C SER A 206 -35.24 -12.98 -7.23
N PRO A 207 -35.49 -12.16 -6.18
CA PRO A 207 -34.40 -11.69 -5.31
C PRO A 207 -33.57 -12.83 -4.71
N ARG A 208 -34.18 -13.91 -4.29
CA ARG A 208 -33.47 -15.09 -3.79
C ARG A 208 -32.57 -15.73 -4.87
N ALA A 209 -33.05 -15.86 -6.10
CA ALA A 209 -32.25 -16.40 -7.19
C ALA A 209 -31.05 -15.49 -7.51
N VAL A 210 -31.21 -14.18 -7.37
CA VAL A 210 -30.09 -13.20 -7.46
C VAL A 210 -29.07 -13.45 -6.35
N ALA A 211 -29.51 -13.59 -5.10
CA ALA A 211 -28.64 -13.89 -3.96
C ALA A 211 -27.83 -15.19 -4.16
N ASP A 212 -28.50 -16.27 -4.57
CA ASP A 212 -27.86 -17.56 -4.85
C ASP A 212 -26.81 -17.45 -5.97
N ARG A 213 -27.08 -16.65 -6.98
CA ARG A 213 -26.14 -16.43 -8.09
C ARG A 213 -24.92 -15.62 -7.63
N LEU A 214 -25.12 -14.56 -6.84
CA LEU A 214 -24.04 -13.77 -6.23
C LEU A 214 -23.10 -14.64 -5.40
N VAL A 215 -23.66 -15.49 -4.54
CA VAL A 215 -22.88 -16.40 -3.69
C VAL A 215 -22.00 -17.32 -4.54
N ARG A 216 -22.55 -17.95 -5.59
CA ARG A 216 -21.77 -18.84 -6.48
C ARG A 216 -20.63 -18.10 -7.18
N LEU A 217 -20.87 -16.87 -7.67
CA LEU A 217 -19.85 -16.08 -8.34
C LEU A 217 -18.74 -15.61 -7.38
N ALA A 218 -19.12 -15.20 -6.16
CA ALA A 218 -18.15 -14.80 -5.13
C ALA A 218 -17.31 -15.99 -4.63
N GLN A 219 -17.89 -17.19 -4.57
CA GLN A 219 -17.16 -18.42 -4.22
C GLN A 219 -16.19 -18.85 -5.33
N ALA A 220 -16.57 -18.69 -6.59
CA ALA A 220 -15.72 -19.02 -7.74
C ALA A 220 -14.50 -18.07 -7.86
N ASP A 221 -14.70 -16.80 -7.54
CA ASP A 221 -13.62 -15.79 -7.52
C ASP A 221 -13.84 -14.79 -6.38
N HIS A 222 -13.27 -15.12 -5.22
CA HIS A 222 -13.39 -14.30 -4.02
C HIS A 222 -12.68 -12.94 -4.14
N MET A 223 -11.68 -12.80 -5.03
CA MET A 223 -10.98 -11.52 -5.21
C MET A 223 -11.89 -10.44 -5.81
N ARG A 224 -12.97 -10.81 -6.49
CA ARG A 224 -13.99 -9.86 -6.95
C ARG A 224 -14.64 -9.07 -5.81
N LEU A 225 -14.65 -9.62 -4.59
CA LEU A 225 -15.16 -8.92 -3.41
C LEU A 225 -14.37 -7.64 -3.10
N ALA A 226 -13.05 -7.63 -3.28
CA ALA A 226 -12.23 -6.45 -3.00
C ALA A 226 -12.65 -5.22 -3.83
N ALA A 227 -13.12 -5.43 -5.06
CA ALA A 227 -13.59 -4.36 -5.94
C ALA A 227 -14.87 -3.67 -5.43
N LEU A 228 -15.66 -4.33 -4.59
CA LEU A 228 -16.88 -3.77 -4.01
C LEU A 228 -16.59 -2.60 -3.05
N SER A 229 -15.38 -2.47 -2.51
CA SER A 229 -15.00 -1.37 -1.62
C SER A 229 -15.26 0.01 -2.27
N ALA A 230 -14.93 0.17 -3.54
CA ALA A 230 -15.23 1.40 -4.28
C ALA A 230 -16.73 1.64 -4.46
N LEU A 231 -17.53 0.57 -4.62
CA LEU A 231 -18.98 0.66 -4.73
C LEU A 231 -19.62 1.05 -3.40
N VAL A 232 -19.11 0.55 -2.27
CA VAL A 232 -19.52 0.98 -0.92
C VAL A 232 -19.29 2.48 -0.76
N SER A 233 -18.10 2.99 -1.13
CA SER A 233 -17.81 4.42 -1.05
C SER A 233 -18.80 5.23 -1.89
N ARG A 234 -19.03 4.84 -3.13
CA ARG A 234 -19.98 5.51 -4.04
C ARG A 234 -21.42 5.50 -3.51
N ALA A 235 -21.89 4.37 -3.01
CA ALA A 235 -23.24 4.24 -2.46
C ALA A 235 -23.42 5.04 -1.16
N ALA A 236 -22.43 5.03 -0.27
CA ALA A 236 -22.48 5.79 0.98
C ALA A 236 -22.49 7.30 0.72
N GLU A 237 -21.75 7.78 -0.28
CA GLU A 237 -21.77 9.18 -0.71
C GLU A 237 -23.12 9.59 -1.33
N ALA A 238 -23.80 8.65 -1.98
CA ALA A 238 -25.17 8.82 -2.47
C ALA A 238 -26.25 8.69 -1.38
N GLY A 239 -25.86 8.44 -0.12
CA GLY A 239 -26.77 8.38 1.01
C GLY A 239 -27.36 6.98 1.29
N ASP A 240 -26.81 5.92 0.70
CA ASP A 240 -27.27 4.54 0.98
C ASP A 240 -26.92 4.15 2.43
N PRO A 241 -27.93 3.82 3.28
CA PRO A 241 -27.71 3.55 4.70
C PRO A 241 -26.95 2.25 4.95
N MET A 242 -27.07 1.24 4.07
CA MET A 242 -26.34 -0.02 4.18
C MET A 242 -24.85 0.20 3.91
N ALA A 243 -24.52 0.95 2.86
CA ALA A 243 -23.16 1.30 2.52
C ALA A 243 -22.51 2.17 3.61
N PHE A 244 -23.25 3.14 4.14
CA PHE A 244 -22.79 3.97 5.25
C PHE A 244 -22.44 3.12 6.48
N LYS A 245 -23.31 2.20 6.87
CA LYS A 245 -23.04 1.29 8.00
C LYS A 245 -21.79 0.44 7.79
N VAL A 246 -21.56 -0.08 6.59
CA VAL A 246 -20.35 -0.85 6.26
C VAL A 246 -19.10 0.02 6.39
N ALA A 247 -19.16 1.28 5.91
CA ALA A 247 -18.02 2.19 6.00
C ALA A 247 -17.68 2.57 7.45
N GLU A 248 -18.71 2.83 8.28
CA GLU A 248 -18.53 3.12 9.72
C GLU A 248 -17.92 1.92 10.45
N GLU A 249 -18.41 0.71 10.21
CA GLU A 249 -17.87 -0.50 10.82
C GLU A 249 -16.42 -0.75 10.40
N ALA A 250 -16.07 -0.52 9.12
CA ALA A 250 -14.69 -0.61 8.66
C ALA A 250 -13.77 0.38 9.41
N ALA A 251 -14.22 1.61 9.60
CA ALA A 251 -13.47 2.62 10.35
C ALA A 251 -13.27 2.23 11.82
N ASP A 252 -14.30 1.67 12.48
CA ASP A 252 -14.20 1.17 13.85
C ASP A 252 -13.12 0.08 13.98
N ARG A 253 -13.11 -0.86 13.05
CA ARG A 253 -12.15 -1.97 13.03
C ARG A 253 -10.72 -1.47 12.79
N LEU A 254 -10.52 -0.60 11.82
CA LEU A 254 -9.23 0.01 11.52
C LEU A 254 -8.65 0.76 12.72
N VAL A 255 -9.46 1.60 13.37
CA VAL A 255 -9.03 2.36 14.53
C VAL A 255 -8.77 1.44 15.74
N ALA A 256 -9.60 0.40 15.93
CA ALA A 256 -9.35 -0.61 16.96
C ALA A 256 -8.02 -1.33 16.75
N THR A 257 -7.68 -1.67 15.50
CA THR A 257 -6.38 -2.27 15.15
C THR A 257 -5.23 -1.31 15.45
N LEU A 258 -5.34 -0.03 15.04
CA LEU A 258 -4.32 0.99 15.31
C LEU A 258 -4.07 1.16 16.82
N ARG A 259 -5.13 1.24 17.62
CA ARG A 259 -5.02 1.42 19.10
C ARG A 259 -4.29 0.29 19.81
N ARG A 260 -4.10 -0.87 19.18
CA ARG A 260 -3.31 -1.98 19.73
C ARG A 260 -1.81 -1.70 19.71
N VAL A 261 -1.35 -0.81 18.84
CA VAL A 261 0.08 -0.52 18.63
C VAL A 261 0.44 0.95 18.81
N HIS A 262 -0.51 1.87 18.63
CA HIS A 262 -0.25 3.31 18.75
C HIS A 262 -0.03 3.70 20.21
N VAL A 263 1.07 4.45 20.45
CA VAL A 263 1.44 4.99 21.77
C VAL A 263 1.51 6.53 21.69
N SER A 264 2.23 7.03 20.72
CA SER A 264 2.46 8.47 20.53
C SER A 264 3.10 8.73 19.16
N GLY A 265 3.23 9.98 18.77
CA GLY A 265 3.84 10.43 17.52
C GLY A 265 2.83 10.56 16.40
N ASP A 266 3.33 10.68 15.17
CA ASP A 266 2.47 10.81 13.99
C ASP A 266 1.75 9.50 13.68
N VAL A 267 0.48 9.61 13.28
CA VAL A 267 -0.29 8.52 12.68
C VAL A 267 -0.29 8.71 11.16
N VAL A 268 0.36 7.83 10.44
CA VAL A 268 0.37 7.85 8.97
C VAL A 268 -0.71 6.94 8.43
N LEU A 269 -1.61 7.50 7.61
CA LEU A 269 -2.62 6.75 6.86
C LEU A 269 -2.08 6.36 5.50
N ALA A 270 -2.13 5.08 5.16
CA ALA A 270 -1.67 4.53 3.88
C ALA A 270 -2.69 3.54 3.27
N GLY A 271 -2.49 3.20 1.99
CA GLY A 271 -3.38 2.33 1.23
C GLY A 271 -4.60 3.07 0.68
N SER A 272 -5.14 2.57 -0.43
CA SER A 272 -6.16 3.26 -1.23
C SER A 272 -7.45 3.58 -0.49
N VAL A 273 -7.84 2.79 0.51
CA VAL A 273 -9.03 3.04 1.33
C VAL A 273 -8.86 4.27 2.21
N LEU A 274 -7.64 4.54 2.68
CA LEU A 274 -7.33 5.63 3.60
C LEU A 274 -6.65 6.85 2.95
N THR A 275 -6.08 6.68 1.76
CA THR A 275 -5.46 7.80 1.03
C THR A 275 -6.42 8.49 0.05
N SER A 276 -7.47 7.78 -0.40
CA SER A 276 -8.53 8.38 -1.24
C SER A 276 -9.59 9.05 -0.36
N GLU A 277 -10.13 10.18 -0.83
CA GLU A 277 -11.29 10.77 -0.18
C GLU A 277 -12.49 9.80 -0.23
N GLY A 278 -13.19 9.68 0.89
CA GLY A 278 -14.33 8.76 0.98
C GLY A 278 -14.84 8.57 2.41
N PRO A 279 -15.94 7.83 2.57
CA PRO A 279 -16.63 7.71 3.87
C PRO A 279 -15.77 7.03 4.95
N VAL A 280 -15.02 5.98 4.59
CA VAL A 280 -14.15 5.27 5.56
C VAL A 280 -13.04 6.19 6.07
N ARG A 281 -12.35 6.90 5.16
CA ARG A 281 -11.32 7.87 5.55
C ARG A 281 -11.87 8.94 6.48
N ARG A 282 -13.01 9.55 6.13
CA ARG A 282 -13.65 10.58 6.97
C ARG A 282 -13.99 10.04 8.36
N ALA A 283 -14.55 8.85 8.43
CA ALA A 283 -14.92 8.20 9.69
C ALA A 283 -13.68 7.86 10.54
N VAL A 284 -12.57 7.41 9.93
CA VAL A 284 -11.28 7.17 10.62
C VAL A 284 -10.72 8.48 11.16
N LEU A 285 -10.66 9.54 10.34
CA LEU A 285 -10.16 10.86 10.77
C LEU A 285 -10.98 11.44 11.94
N ALA A 286 -12.30 11.28 11.92
CA ALA A 286 -13.16 11.72 13.03
C ALA A 286 -12.83 10.98 14.34
N ARG A 287 -12.47 9.69 14.28
CA ARG A 287 -12.10 8.88 15.45
C ARG A 287 -10.67 9.12 15.95
N LEU A 288 -9.83 9.70 15.10
CA LEU A 288 -8.46 10.11 15.41
C LEU A 288 -8.35 11.61 15.72
N SER A 289 -9.47 12.26 16.03
CA SER A 289 -9.48 13.67 16.44
C SER A 289 -8.58 13.86 17.68
N GLY A 290 -7.56 14.72 17.56
CA GLY A 290 -6.56 14.92 18.61
C GLY A 290 -5.20 14.28 18.30
N GLU A 291 -5.12 13.35 17.35
CA GLU A 291 -3.85 12.81 16.86
C GLU A 291 -3.27 13.67 15.72
N ARG A 292 -1.95 13.65 15.58
CA ARG A 292 -1.29 14.22 14.40
C ARG A 292 -1.35 13.22 13.27
N VAL A 293 -2.26 13.43 12.32
CA VAL A 293 -2.48 12.51 11.21
C VAL A 293 -1.83 13.02 9.94
N ALA A 294 -0.99 12.21 9.31
CA ALA A 294 -0.41 12.43 8.00
C ALA A 294 -0.93 11.38 7.00
N THR A 295 -0.82 11.69 5.72
CA THR A 295 -1.19 10.76 4.64
C THR A 295 0.05 10.35 3.87
N ALA A 296 0.25 9.06 3.67
CA ALA A 296 1.32 8.53 2.83
C ALA A 296 1.18 9.04 1.38
N ARG A 297 2.31 9.42 0.79
CA ARG A 297 2.42 9.92 -0.58
C ARG A 297 3.15 8.90 -1.45
N ASP A 298 4.35 9.24 -1.96
CA ASP A 298 5.16 8.35 -2.78
C ASP A 298 6.03 7.42 -1.91
N ALA A 299 5.64 6.15 -1.82
CA ALA A 299 6.39 5.15 -1.06
C ALA A 299 7.73 4.81 -1.73
N ALA A 300 7.83 4.80 -3.07
CA ALA A 300 9.11 4.59 -3.74
C ALA A 300 10.08 5.74 -3.50
N GLY A 301 9.59 6.99 -3.51
CA GLY A 301 10.37 8.15 -3.11
C GLY A 301 10.81 8.09 -1.64
N ALA A 302 9.93 7.64 -0.74
CA ALA A 302 10.26 7.43 0.68
C ALA A 302 11.37 6.38 0.87
N ALA A 303 11.33 5.29 0.10
CA ALA A 303 12.40 4.29 0.08
C ALA A 303 13.72 4.90 -0.40
N ALA A 304 13.69 5.75 -1.45
CA ALA A 304 14.87 6.47 -1.91
C ALA A 304 15.41 7.44 -0.85
N TRP A 305 14.54 8.12 -0.13
CA TRP A 305 14.93 8.98 0.99
C TRP A 305 15.62 8.21 2.13
N LEU A 306 15.08 7.06 2.52
CA LEU A 306 15.72 6.18 3.51
C LEU A 306 17.10 5.72 3.04
N ALA A 307 17.27 5.40 1.74
CA ALA A 307 18.56 5.05 1.15
C ALA A 307 19.54 6.24 1.21
N ALA A 308 19.08 7.46 0.84
CA ALA A 308 19.87 8.68 0.87
C ALA A 308 20.37 9.02 2.29
N ARG A 309 19.54 8.86 3.32
CA ARG A 309 19.93 9.06 4.71
C ARG A 309 21.10 8.18 5.17
N GLY A 310 21.25 7.01 4.58
CA GLY A 310 22.37 6.10 4.88
C GLY A 310 23.72 6.60 4.40
N VAL A 311 23.75 7.56 3.47
CA VAL A 311 24.97 8.08 2.84
C VAL A 311 25.18 9.59 3.04
N LEU A 312 24.13 10.33 3.42
CA LEU A 312 24.24 11.76 3.74
C LEU A 312 24.69 11.97 5.20
N PRO A 313 25.59 12.92 5.47
CA PRO A 313 25.99 13.25 6.84
C PRO A 313 24.91 14.06 7.57
N GLY A 314 24.65 13.75 8.84
CA GLY A 314 23.89 14.59 9.77
C GLY A 314 22.38 14.70 9.47
N ASP A 315 21.78 15.86 9.84
CA ASP A 315 20.34 16.15 9.75
C ASP A 315 19.85 16.55 8.35
N ASP A 316 20.74 16.67 7.36
CA ASP A 316 20.40 17.07 5.99
C ASP A 316 19.35 16.15 5.34
N GLY A 317 19.34 14.88 5.73
CA GLY A 317 18.34 13.93 5.27
C GLY A 317 16.91 14.27 5.68
N ARG A 318 16.67 14.97 6.81
CA ARG A 318 15.33 15.30 7.29
C ARG A 318 14.70 16.45 6.49
N ALA A 319 15.52 17.46 6.17
CA ALA A 319 15.07 18.62 5.41
C ALA A 319 14.65 18.28 3.97
N SER A 320 15.22 17.21 3.38
CA SER A 320 14.94 16.79 2.01
C SER A 320 13.75 15.85 1.85
N HIS A 321 13.16 15.30 2.93
CA HIS A 321 12.08 14.30 2.89
C HIS A 321 10.94 14.68 1.95
N ALA A 322 10.47 15.94 2.04
CA ALA A 322 9.37 16.41 1.19
C ALA A 322 9.68 16.35 -0.31
N ALA A 323 10.95 16.61 -0.70
CA ALA A 323 11.38 16.56 -2.10
C ALA A 323 11.33 15.13 -2.66
N PHE A 324 11.69 14.14 -1.84
CA PHE A 324 11.62 12.72 -2.23
C PHE A 324 10.19 12.18 -2.31
N THR A 325 9.31 12.62 -1.43
CA THR A 325 7.95 12.04 -1.28
C THR A 325 6.87 12.75 -2.08
N LEU A 326 7.20 13.76 -2.90
CA LEU A 326 6.26 14.37 -3.84
C LEU A 326 5.71 13.30 -4.79
N THR A 327 4.39 13.28 -4.94
CA THR A 327 3.72 12.39 -5.89
C THR A 327 4.12 12.76 -7.32
N PRO A 328 4.39 11.77 -8.19
CA PRO A 328 4.73 11.99 -9.58
C PRO A 328 3.66 12.76 -10.36
#